data_1402e414b9f07c91c70542fc7a7fe408
#
_entry.id   1402e414b9f07c91c70542fc7a7fe408
#
_cell.length_a   1.000
_cell.length_b   1.000
_cell.length_c   1.000
_cell.angle_alpha   90.00
_cell.angle_beta   90.00
_cell.angle_gamma   90.00
#
_symmetry.space_group_name_H-M   'P 1'
#
loop_
_entity.id
_entity.type
_entity.pdbx_description
1 polymer ?
#
loop_
_entity_poly.entity_id
_entity_poly.type
_entity_poly.pdbx_seq_one_letter_code
_entity_poly.pdbx_strand_id
1 'polypeptide(L)'
;MSGFLKQHQSEYYRLLSGVRKEGDWESWIKFFLEAVEVAATDAEKSIVQIANLVAAHRAKLLNSVQANTMTVRLLDLLPMMPRFTVERVRQSLQTSYPTANAAVKTLEALGLISETTGQKKNRSFSYAGYIEILSR
;
A
#
# COMPACT_ATOMS: atom_id res chain seq x y z
N MET A 1 5.40 10.05 -9.90
CA MET A 1 6.24 10.68 -10.92
C MET A 1 6.81 9.69 -11.93
N SER A 2 7.32 8.54 -11.50
CA SER A 2 7.87 7.52 -12.42
C SER A 2 6.82 6.98 -13.40
N GLY A 3 5.56 6.87 -13.01
CA GLY A 3 4.47 6.47 -13.90
C GLY A 3 4.23 7.45 -15.04
N PHE A 4 4.25 8.75 -14.72
CA PHE A 4 4.13 9.80 -15.72
C PHE A 4 5.30 9.78 -16.71
N LEU A 5 6.53 9.64 -16.21
CA LEU A 5 7.73 9.56 -17.06
C LEU A 5 7.70 8.33 -17.95
N LYS A 6 7.22 7.19 -17.46
CA LYS A 6 7.05 5.97 -18.26
C LYS A 6 6.09 6.18 -19.44
N GLN A 7 4.96 6.82 -19.18
CA GLN A 7 3.95 7.09 -20.20
C GLN A 7 4.39 8.13 -21.23
N HIS A 8 5.30 9.04 -20.83
CA HIS A 8 5.75 10.16 -21.65
C HIS A 8 7.25 10.07 -21.94
N GLN A 9 7.79 8.86 -22.05
CA GLN A 9 9.22 8.62 -22.21
C GLN A 9 9.79 9.31 -23.46
N SER A 10 9.11 9.21 -24.60
CA SER A 10 9.55 9.84 -25.85
C SER A 10 9.64 11.35 -25.73
N GLU A 11 8.65 11.97 -25.11
CA GLU A 11 8.62 13.40 -24.86
C GLU A 11 9.70 13.83 -23.88
N TYR A 12 9.93 13.05 -22.84
CA TYR A 12 11.00 13.27 -21.87
C TYR A 12 12.36 13.38 -22.57
N TYR A 13 12.69 12.41 -23.41
CA TYR A 13 13.97 12.39 -24.13
C TYR A 13 14.06 13.52 -25.17
N ARG A 14 12.96 13.83 -25.86
CA ARG A 14 12.91 14.94 -26.81
C ARG A 14 13.22 16.29 -26.13
N LEU A 15 12.59 16.53 -24.98
CA LEU A 15 12.78 17.78 -24.22
C LEU A 15 14.18 17.85 -23.61
N LEU A 16 14.71 16.75 -23.14
CA LEU A 16 16.08 16.68 -22.62
C LEU A 16 17.10 16.99 -23.73
N SER A 17 16.87 16.48 -24.94
CA SER A 17 17.68 16.79 -26.11
C SER A 17 17.60 18.28 -26.49
N GLY A 18 16.42 18.87 -26.40
CA GLY A 18 16.22 20.32 -26.63
C GLY A 18 17.02 21.18 -25.66
N VAL A 19 17.11 20.78 -24.40
CA VAL A 19 17.95 21.45 -23.40
C VAL A 19 19.42 21.40 -23.83
N ARG A 20 19.90 20.25 -24.27
CA ARG A 20 21.31 20.04 -24.64
C ARG A 20 21.68 20.79 -25.92
N LYS A 21 20.79 20.79 -26.92
CA LYS A 21 21.09 21.33 -28.26
C LYS A 21 20.73 22.80 -28.42
N GLU A 22 19.64 23.21 -27.80
CA GLU A 22 19.04 24.56 -28.04
C GLU A 22 18.92 25.39 -26.78
N GLY A 23 19.26 24.81 -25.58
CA GLY A 23 19.10 25.47 -24.31
C GLY A 23 17.64 25.73 -23.93
N ASP A 24 16.71 24.94 -24.41
CA ASP A 24 15.27 25.11 -24.19
C ASP A 24 14.87 24.59 -22.80
N TRP A 25 15.22 25.34 -21.78
CA TRP A 25 14.86 25.04 -20.39
C TRP A 25 13.40 25.28 -20.09
N GLU A 26 12.76 26.22 -20.79
CA GLU A 26 11.36 26.55 -20.53
C GLU A 26 10.44 25.38 -20.81
N SER A 27 10.60 24.69 -21.94
CA SER A 27 9.80 23.51 -22.28
C SER A 27 10.06 22.37 -21.31
N TRP A 28 11.31 22.18 -20.89
CA TRP A 28 11.69 21.18 -19.90
C TRP A 28 11.03 21.44 -18.54
N ILE A 29 11.09 22.70 -18.07
CA ILE A 29 10.50 23.09 -16.78
C ILE A 29 8.98 22.90 -16.80
N LYS A 30 8.32 23.28 -17.88
CA LYS A 30 6.88 23.05 -18.06
C LYS A 30 6.52 21.56 -17.93
N PHE A 31 7.25 20.73 -18.64
CA PHE A 31 7.06 19.26 -18.58
C PHE A 31 7.26 18.73 -17.17
N PHE A 32 8.33 19.15 -16.50
CA PHE A 32 8.63 18.74 -15.14
C PHE A 32 7.53 19.15 -14.16
N LEU A 33 7.04 20.38 -14.25
CA LEU A 33 5.96 20.87 -13.38
C LEU A 33 4.66 20.11 -13.62
N GLU A 34 4.36 19.78 -14.85
CA GLU A 34 3.20 18.94 -15.20
C GLU A 34 3.32 17.55 -14.58
N ALA A 35 4.52 16.95 -14.66
CA ALA A 35 4.79 15.66 -14.04
C ALA A 35 4.59 15.70 -12.51
N VAL A 36 5.04 16.76 -11.86
CA VAL A 36 4.87 16.96 -10.41
C VAL A 36 3.39 17.11 -10.07
N GLU A 37 2.64 17.89 -10.84
CA GLU A 37 1.20 18.08 -10.62
C GLU A 37 0.44 16.78 -10.74
N VAL A 38 0.69 15.98 -11.78
CA VAL A 38 0.05 14.68 -11.98
C VAL A 38 0.41 13.73 -10.82
N ALA A 39 1.68 13.68 -10.44
CA ALA A 39 2.14 12.83 -9.35
C ALA A 39 1.48 13.22 -8.01
N ALA A 40 1.37 14.51 -7.73
CA ALA A 40 0.73 15.01 -6.52
C ALA A 40 -0.76 14.68 -6.49
N THR A 41 -1.45 14.83 -7.60
CA THR A 41 -2.88 14.49 -7.72
C THR A 41 -3.10 12.99 -7.53
N ASP A 42 -2.27 12.16 -8.13
CA ASP A 42 -2.36 10.70 -7.98
C ASP A 42 -2.07 10.28 -6.54
N ALA A 43 -1.09 10.90 -5.89
CA ALA A 43 -0.78 10.64 -4.49
C ALA A 43 -1.94 11.01 -3.58
N GLU A 44 -2.57 12.16 -3.82
CA GLU A 44 -3.75 12.60 -3.06
C GLU A 44 -4.90 11.60 -3.18
N LYS A 45 -5.20 11.14 -4.40
CA LYS A 45 -6.22 10.11 -4.64
C LYS A 45 -5.91 8.81 -3.90
N SER A 46 -4.66 8.37 -3.93
CA SER A 46 -4.23 7.16 -3.23
C SER A 46 -4.39 7.29 -1.72
N ILE A 47 -4.03 8.43 -1.15
CA ILE A 47 -4.20 8.70 0.28
C ILE A 47 -5.67 8.61 0.69
N VAL A 48 -6.57 9.22 -0.09
CA VAL A 48 -8.01 9.17 0.17
C VAL A 48 -8.53 7.74 0.08
N GLN A 49 -8.12 7.00 -0.94
CA GLN A 49 -8.53 5.60 -1.12
C GLN A 49 -8.05 4.71 0.03
N ILE A 50 -6.80 4.91 0.49
CA ILE A 50 -6.24 4.17 1.62
C ILE A 50 -7.00 4.52 2.91
N ALA A 51 -7.27 5.79 3.16
CA ALA A 51 -8.02 6.21 4.34
C ALA A 51 -9.42 5.58 4.36
N ASN A 52 -10.12 5.56 3.22
CA ASN A 52 -11.43 4.95 3.10
C ASN A 52 -11.36 3.42 3.30
N LEU A 53 -10.36 2.77 2.73
CA LEU A 53 -10.16 1.32 2.87
C LEU A 53 -9.94 0.96 4.34
N VAL A 54 -9.02 1.64 5.02
CA VAL A 54 -8.70 1.38 6.42
C VAL A 54 -9.92 1.63 7.30
N ALA A 55 -10.65 2.73 7.07
CA ALA A 55 -11.87 3.04 7.82
C ALA A 55 -12.95 1.97 7.63
N ALA A 56 -13.16 1.50 6.41
CA ALA A 56 -14.12 0.44 6.09
C ALA A 56 -13.73 -0.89 6.76
N HIS A 57 -12.45 -1.24 6.73
CA HIS A 57 -11.96 -2.47 7.36
C HIS A 57 -12.06 -2.39 8.88
N ARG A 58 -11.75 -1.23 9.47
CA ARG A 58 -11.90 -1.01 10.90
C ARG A 58 -13.36 -1.15 11.34
N ALA A 59 -14.29 -0.56 10.61
CA ALA A 59 -15.72 -0.70 10.88
C ALA A 59 -16.18 -2.16 10.81
N LYS A 60 -15.72 -2.88 9.77
CA LYS A 60 -16.04 -4.29 9.60
C LYS A 60 -15.54 -5.13 10.77
N LEU A 61 -14.30 -4.89 11.20
CA LEU A 61 -13.71 -5.59 12.35
C LEU A 61 -14.49 -5.28 13.64
N LEU A 62 -14.76 -4.01 13.92
CA LEU A 62 -15.45 -3.58 15.14
C LEU A 62 -16.88 -4.08 15.23
N ASN A 63 -17.53 -4.34 14.10
CA ASN A 63 -18.85 -4.94 14.04
C ASN A 63 -18.84 -6.47 14.17
N SER A 64 -17.66 -7.07 14.19
CA SER A 64 -17.50 -8.52 14.36
C SER A 64 -17.50 -8.88 15.85
N VAL A 65 -18.13 -10.00 16.19
CA VAL A 65 -18.08 -10.56 17.56
C VAL A 65 -16.69 -11.05 17.94
N GLN A 66 -15.81 -11.23 16.98
CA GLN A 66 -14.44 -11.70 17.20
C GLN A 66 -13.44 -10.56 17.42
N ALA A 67 -13.89 -9.30 17.37
CA ALA A 67 -13.04 -8.14 17.58
C ALA A 67 -12.49 -8.14 19.03
N ASN A 68 -11.19 -7.91 19.15
CA ASN A 68 -10.52 -7.76 20.43
C ASN A 68 -9.32 -6.83 20.28
N THR A 69 -8.63 -6.54 21.38
CA THR A 69 -7.47 -5.63 21.39
C THR A 69 -6.39 -6.09 20.39
N MET A 70 -6.12 -7.39 20.30
CA MET A 70 -5.08 -7.91 19.40
C MET A 70 -5.45 -7.75 17.93
N THR A 71 -6.70 -8.02 17.58
CA THR A 71 -7.15 -7.85 16.18
C THR A 71 -7.12 -6.39 15.75
N VAL A 72 -7.51 -5.46 16.61
CA VAL A 72 -7.45 -4.03 16.34
C VAL A 72 -6.01 -3.55 16.20
N ARG A 73 -5.13 -3.98 17.09
CA ARG A 73 -3.70 -3.64 17.03
C ARG A 73 -3.06 -4.18 15.75
N LEU A 74 -3.40 -5.40 15.35
CA LEU A 74 -2.90 -5.97 14.10
C LEU A 74 -3.37 -5.16 12.89
N LEU A 75 -4.65 -4.82 12.84
CA LEU A 75 -5.19 -4.00 11.74
C LEU A 75 -4.45 -2.66 11.64
N ASP A 76 -4.17 -2.01 12.76
CA ASP A 76 -3.46 -0.74 12.80
C ASP A 76 -2.00 -0.86 12.32
N LEU A 77 -1.39 -2.04 12.40
CA LEU A 77 -0.03 -2.29 11.93
C LEU A 77 0.06 -2.61 10.44
N LEU A 78 -1.02 -3.06 9.82
CA LEU A 78 -0.99 -3.56 8.43
C LEU A 78 -0.44 -2.55 7.41
N PRO A 79 -0.76 -1.24 7.49
CA PRO A 79 -0.15 -0.28 6.56
C PRO A 79 1.37 -0.20 6.64
N MET A 80 1.95 -0.50 7.79
CA MET A 80 3.40 -0.50 8.01
C MET A 80 4.06 -1.80 7.58
N MET A 81 3.31 -2.91 7.60
CA MET A 81 3.81 -4.22 7.19
C MET A 81 2.72 -4.97 6.39
N PRO A 82 2.46 -4.53 5.14
CA PRO A 82 1.35 -5.09 4.36
C PRO A 82 1.57 -6.53 3.90
N ARG A 83 2.78 -7.03 4.02
CA ARG A 83 3.12 -8.46 3.84
C ARG A 83 3.82 -8.95 5.10
N PHE A 84 3.34 -10.04 5.64
CA PHE A 84 3.81 -10.50 6.95
C PHE A 84 3.60 -12.00 7.14
N THR A 85 4.26 -12.55 8.16
CA THR A 85 4.05 -13.89 8.68
C THR A 85 3.46 -13.81 10.09
N VAL A 86 2.90 -14.90 10.58
CA VAL A 86 2.39 -14.95 11.97
C VAL A 86 3.51 -14.64 12.97
N GLU A 87 4.74 -15.13 12.71
CA GLU A 87 5.88 -14.87 13.58
C GLU A 87 6.22 -13.38 13.65
N ARG A 88 6.14 -12.67 12.52
CA ARG A 88 6.36 -11.24 12.52
C ARG A 88 5.29 -10.49 13.32
N VAL A 89 4.04 -10.93 13.21
CA VAL A 89 2.93 -10.39 14.00
C VAL A 89 3.18 -10.62 15.49
N ARG A 90 3.60 -11.83 15.86
CA ARG A 90 3.94 -12.17 17.25
C ARG A 90 4.99 -11.21 17.80
N GLN A 91 6.07 -10.99 17.06
CA GLN A 91 7.14 -10.08 17.47
C GLN A 91 6.64 -8.62 17.56
N SER A 92 5.89 -8.16 16.59
CA SER A 92 5.40 -6.77 16.52
C SER A 92 4.39 -6.46 17.62
N LEU A 93 3.53 -7.41 17.95
CA LEU A 93 2.52 -7.25 19.01
C LEU A 93 3.03 -7.68 20.39
N GLN A 94 4.24 -8.25 20.47
CA GLN A 94 4.83 -8.73 21.73
C GLN A 94 3.88 -9.68 22.46
N THR A 95 3.39 -10.69 21.75
CA THR A 95 2.42 -11.64 22.26
C THR A 95 2.86 -13.09 22.00
N SER A 96 2.07 -14.06 22.40
CA SER A 96 2.32 -15.46 22.09
C SER A 96 1.98 -15.81 20.65
N TYR A 97 2.58 -16.87 20.13
CA TYR A 97 2.26 -17.36 18.78
C TYR A 97 0.78 -17.73 18.62
N PRO A 98 0.15 -18.47 19.55
CA PRO A 98 -1.29 -18.78 19.45
C PRO A 98 -2.16 -17.53 19.37
N THR A 99 -1.85 -16.50 20.15
CA THR A 99 -2.61 -15.25 20.16
C THR A 99 -2.43 -14.51 18.83
N ALA A 100 -1.19 -14.41 18.32
CA ALA A 100 -0.92 -13.81 17.03
C ALA A 100 -1.63 -14.56 15.90
N ASN A 101 -1.56 -15.87 15.90
CA ASN A 101 -2.21 -16.72 14.91
C ASN A 101 -3.73 -16.55 14.91
N ALA A 102 -4.33 -16.45 16.10
CA ALA A 102 -5.78 -16.22 16.24
C ALA A 102 -6.19 -14.88 15.65
N ALA A 103 -5.41 -13.82 15.90
CA ALA A 103 -5.67 -12.48 15.33
C ALA A 103 -5.59 -12.52 13.79
N VAL A 104 -4.58 -13.17 13.24
CA VAL A 104 -4.41 -13.32 11.79
C VAL A 104 -5.59 -14.08 11.19
N LYS A 105 -6.00 -15.18 11.80
CA LYS A 105 -7.15 -15.96 11.32
C LYS A 105 -8.44 -15.16 11.33
N THR A 106 -8.66 -14.34 12.36
CA THR A 106 -9.84 -13.49 12.42
C THR A 106 -9.88 -12.50 11.24
N LEU A 107 -8.76 -11.82 10.96
CA LEU A 107 -8.71 -10.88 9.84
C LEU A 107 -8.85 -11.59 8.48
N GLU A 108 -8.27 -12.78 8.34
CA GLU A 108 -8.42 -13.59 7.14
C GLU A 108 -9.89 -14.01 6.92
N ALA A 109 -10.56 -14.47 7.97
CA ALA A 109 -11.96 -14.88 7.91
C ALA A 109 -12.88 -13.73 7.53
N LEU A 110 -12.55 -12.50 7.95
CA LEU A 110 -13.31 -11.30 7.58
C LEU A 110 -12.98 -10.80 6.16
N GLY A 111 -12.03 -11.42 5.49
CA GLY A 111 -11.64 -11.02 4.13
C GLY A 111 -10.75 -9.79 4.06
N LEU A 112 -10.16 -9.36 5.19
CA LEU A 112 -9.31 -8.17 5.24
C LEU A 112 -7.90 -8.44 4.77
N ILE A 113 -7.41 -9.66 4.93
CA ILE A 113 -6.09 -10.12 4.48
C ILE A 113 -6.22 -11.43 3.73
N SER A 114 -5.18 -11.75 2.94
CA SER A 114 -5.14 -12.98 2.15
C SER A 114 -3.85 -13.74 2.41
N GLU A 115 -3.94 -15.05 2.48
CA GLU A 115 -2.79 -15.93 2.53
C GLU A 115 -2.19 -16.06 1.12
N THR A 116 -0.85 -15.99 1.01
CA THR A 116 -0.18 -15.89 -0.29
C THR A 116 0.64 -17.12 -0.68
N THR A 117 0.96 -18.02 0.28
CA THR A 117 1.88 -19.13 0.01
C THR A 117 1.19 -20.46 -0.28
N GLY A 118 -0.06 -20.64 0.15
CA GLY A 118 -0.76 -21.92 0.05
C GLY A 118 -0.16 -23.03 0.90
N GLN A 119 0.77 -22.71 1.80
CA GLN A 119 1.47 -23.68 2.66
C GLN A 119 0.73 -23.88 3.98
N LYS A 120 0.97 -25.04 4.63
CA LYS A 120 0.43 -25.31 5.96
C LYS A 120 1.30 -24.69 7.07
N LYS A 121 2.61 -24.53 6.82
CA LYS A 121 3.59 -23.95 7.76
C LYS A 121 4.26 -22.75 7.11
N ASN A 122 4.73 -21.82 7.94
CA ASN A 122 5.41 -20.60 7.49
C ASN A 122 4.58 -19.81 6.47
N ARG A 123 3.28 -19.71 6.75
CA ARG A 123 2.34 -19.03 5.86
C ARG A 123 2.60 -17.52 5.85
N SER A 124 2.58 -16.95 4.66
CA SER A 124 2.66 -15.49 4.45
C SER A 124 1.28 -14.95 4.11
N PHE A 125 1.04 -13.74 4.58
CA PHE A 125 -0.23 -13.04 4.40
C PHE A 125 0.03 -11.67 3.79
N SER A 126 -0.97 -11.12 3.10
CA SER A 126 -0.89 -9.78 2.54
C SER A 126 -2.15 -8.98 2.81
N TYR A 127 -1.97 -7.67 3.01
CA TYR A 127 -3.06 -6.70 3.04
C TYR A 127 -3.33 -6.26 1.60
N ALA A 128 -3.99 -7.15 0.84
CA ALA A 128 -4.07 -7.08 -0.62
C ALA A 128 -4.72 -5.78 -1.13
N GLY A 129 -5.79 -5.31 -0.50
CA GLY A 129 -6.46 -4.07 -0.91
C GLY A 129 -5.56 -2.85 -0.80
N TYR A 130 -4.76 -2.77 0.26
CA TYR A 130 -3.79 -1.70 0.46
C TYR A 130 -2.68 -1.75 -0.58
N ILE A 131 -2.12 -2.94 -0.80
CA ILE A 131 -1.05 -3.15 -1.78
C ILE A 131 -1.54 -2.80 -3.18
N GLU A 132 -2.76 -3.16 -3.54
CA GLU A 132 -3.35 -2.85 -4.84
C GLU A 132 -3.42 -1.34 -5.08
N ILE A 133 -3.85 -0.56 -4.08
CA ILE A 133 -3.91 0.91 -4.19
C ILE A 133 -2.52 1.49 -4.42
N LEU A 134 -1.52 1.01 -3.69
CA LEU A 134 -0.14 1.51 -3.83
C LEU A 134 0.50 1.13 -5.17
N SER A 135 0.03 0.06 -5.81
CA SER A 135 0.61 -0.46 -7.06
C SER A 135 0.04 0.19 -8.33
N ARG A 136 -1.00 0.97 -8.20
CA ARG A 136 -1.65 1.64 -9.35
C ARG A 136 -0.82 2.75 -9.96
#